data_dfc034ab532270a1eef91de9930045e6
#
_entry.id   dfc034ab532270a1eef91de9930045e6
#
_cell.length_a   1.000
_cell.length_b   1.000
_cell.length_c   1.000
_cell.angle_alpha   90.00
_cell.angle_beta   90.00
_cell.angle_gamma   90.00
#
_symmetry.space_group_name_H-M   'P 1'
#
loop_
_entity.id
_entity.type
_entity.pdbx_description
1 polymer ?
#
loop_
_entity_poly.entity_id
_entity_poly.type
_entity_poly.pdbx_seq_one_letter_code
_entity_poly.pdbx_strand_id
1 'polypeptide(L)'
;MAKVDAEKVLYLRYHDDRPAVTPRNVRRAISRIGVENMEALFAVKRADTLAQSMYERQKKLSYIDAYEETYREILKEHQCVQKKDLAINGRDLIAQGMKTGKEMGEVLQALYEQVLDEPQLNNKETLLALALQLQQTKQE
;
A
#
# COMPACT_ATOMS: atom_id res chain seq x y z
N MET A 1 6.64 -11.14 16.83
CA MET A 1 6.97 -9.80 16.29
C MET A 1 7.44 -9.91 14.85
N ALA A 2 6.86 -9.13 13.95
CA ALA A 2 7.28 -9.14 12.57
C ALA A 2 8.71 -8.61 12.44
N LYS A 3 9.50 -9.25 11.58
CA LYS A 3 10.89 -8.85 11.37
C LYS A 3 10.94 -7.65 10.44
N VAL A 4 11.61 -6.58 10.86
CA VAL A 4 11.77 -5.37 10.06
C VAL A 4 12.68 -5.66 8.85
N ASP A 5 12.26 -5.21 7.67
CA ASP A 5 13.05 -5.33 6.45
C ASP A 5 14.06 -4.18 6.36
N ALA A 6 15.29 -4.45 6.77
CA ALA A 6 16.35 -3.45 6.82
C ALA A 6 16.71 -2.89 5.44
N GLU A 7 16.63 -3.71 4.38
CA GLU A 7 16.94 -3.25 3.03
C GLU A 7 15.92 -2.21 2.53
N LYS A 8 14.64 -2.45 2.75
CA LYS A 8 13.59 -1.50 2.37
C LYS A 8 13.71 -0.19 3.13
N VAL A 9 14.02 -0.27 4.42
CA VAL A 9 14.20 0.92 5.26
C VAL A 9 15.40 1.73 4.77
N LEU A 10 16.54 1.07 4.48
CA LEU A 10 17.73 1.75 3.95
C LEU A 10 17.48 2.38 2.58
N TYR A 11 16.79 1.67 1.70
CA TYR A 11 16.45 2.21 0.38
C TYR A 11 15.70 3.54 0.51
N LEU A 12 14.68 3.59 1.36
CA LEU A 12 13.87 4.79 1.54
C LEU A 12 14.65 5.92 2.22
N ARG A 13 15.64 5.59 3.05
CA ARG A 13 16.50 6.56 3.68
C ARG A 13 17.32 7.35 2.64
N TYR A 14 17.82 6.67 1.61
CA TYR A 14 18.67 7.27 0.60
C TYR A 14 17.91 7.78 -0.64
N HIS A 15 16.69 7.32 -0.85
CA HIS A 15 15.86 7.64 -2.02
C HIS A 15 14.62 8.43 -1.59
N ASP A 16 14.85 9.53 -0.88
CA ASP A 16 13.76 10.35 -0.33
C ASP A 16 13.26 11.33 -1.40
N ASP A 17 12.24 10.91 -2.15
CA ASP A 17 11.59 11.74 -3.16
C ASP A 17 10.52 12.65 -2.56
N ARG A 18 10.24 12.55 -1.28
CA ARG A 18 9.24 13.33 -0.54
C ARG A 18 7.93 13.52 -1.30
N PRO A 19 7.23 12.42 -1.64
CA PRO A 19 5.93 12.55 -2.30
C PRO A 19 4.94 13.27 -1.40
N ALA A 20 3.92 13.87 -2.02
CA ALA A 20 2.86 14.53 -1.25
C ALA A 20 2.22 13.55 -0.26
N VAL A 21 1.91 14.04 0.95
CA VAL A 21 1.28 13.22 1.99
C VAL A 21 -0.22 13.18 1.73
N THR A 22 -0.64 12.17 0.96
CA THR A 22 -2.06 11.89 0.69
C THR A 22 -2.36 10.47 1.10
N PRO A 23 -3.62 10.15 1.46
CA PRO A 23 -3.98 8.77 1.81
C PRO A 23 -3.59 7.78 0.71
N ARG A 24 -3.81 8.12 -0.55
CA ARG A 24 -3.43 7.29 -1.69
C ARG A 24 -1.94 6.98 -1.71
N ASN A 25 -1.10 8.01 -1.61
CA ASN A 25 0.35 7.83 -1.63
C ASN A 25 0.83 7.03 -0.42
N VAL A 26 0.22 7.25 0.74
CA VAL A 26 0.58 6.51 1.95
C VAL A 26 0.15 5.05 1.86
N ARG A 27 -1.06 4.75 1.34
CA ARG A 27 -1.48 3.36 1.13
C ARG A 27 -0.53 2.63 0.19
N ARG A 28 -0.13 3.25 -0.90
CA ARG A 28 0.83 2.65 -1.85
C ARG A 28 2.18 2.41 -1.20
N ALA A 29 2.65 3.34 -0.38
CA ALA A 29 3.90 3.17 0.37
C ALA A 29 3.80 2.01 1.36
N ILE A 30 2.70 1.91 2.12
CA ILE A 30 2.49 0.81 3.06
C ILE A 30 2.50 -0.53 2.32
N SER A 31 1.82 -0.60 1.18
CA SER A 31 1.78 -1.81 0.35
C SER A 31 3.17 -2.24 -0.12
N ARG A 32 3.99 -1.28 -0.54
CA ARG A 32 5.35 -1.54 -1.06
C ARG A 32 6.33 -1.91 0.05
N ILE A 33 6.26 -1.20 1.16
CA ILE A 33 7.22 -1.33 2.27
C ILE A 33 6.83 -2.47 3.21
N GLY A 34 5.55 -2.63 3.48
CA GLY A 34 5.00 -3.56 4.46
C GLY A 34 4.58 -2.83 5.73
N VAL A 35 3.39 -3.16 6.23
CA VAL A 35 2.84 -2.55 7.45
C VAL A 35 3.81 -2.71 8.63
N GLU A 36 4.42 -3.89 8.74
CA GLU A 36 5.32 -4.24 9.83
C GLU A 36 6.60 -3.41 9.85
N ASN A 37 6.95 -2.77 8.73
CA ASN A 37 8.19 -1.99 8.60
C ASN A 37 7.98 -0.49 8.81
N MET A 38 6.72 -0.02 8.81
CA MET A 38 6.41 1.41 8.78
C MET A 38 6.87 2.16 10.04
N GLU A 39 6.64 1.59 11.21
CA GLU A 39 7.02 2.26 12.45
C GLU A 39 8.54 2.41 12.57
N ALA A 40 9.29 1.37 12.17
CA ALA A 40 10.74 1.44 12.15
C ALA A 40 11.24 2.49 11.15
N LEU A 41 10.58 2.61 10.00
CA LEU A 41 10.91 3.63 9.01
C LEU A 41 10.74 5.03 9.58
N PHE A 42 9.64 5.31 10.27
CA PHE A 42 9.41 6.61 10.90
C PHE A 42 10.49 6.91 11.93
N ALA A 43 10.85 5.93 12.77
CA ALA A 43 11.88 6.09 13.78
C ALA A 43 13.24 6.42 13.15
N VAL A 44 13.62 5.71 12.09
CA VAL A 44 14.88 5.95 11.37
C VAL A 44 14.89 7.34 10.74
N LYS A 45 13.81 7.74 10.09
CA LYS A 45 13.72 9.05 9.45
C LYS A 45 13.81 10.20 10.47
N ARG A 46 13.18 10.04 11.63
CA ARG A 46 13.28 11.04 12.71
C ARG A 46 14.69 11.12 13.26
N ALA A 47 15.32 9.97 13.51
CA ALA A 47 16.69 9.93 14.01
C ALA A 47 17.67 10.58 13.02
N ASP A 48 17.53 10.30 11.74
CA ASP A 48 18.34 10.92 10.69
C ASP A 48 18.17 12.43 10.66
N THR A 49 16.93 12.90 10.76
CA THR A 49 16.62 14.34 10.74
C THR A 49 17.24 15.04 11.94
N LEU A 50 17.17 14.42 13.13
CA LEU A 50 17.76 14.98 14.33
C LEU A 50 19.29 14.97 14.32
N ALA A 51 19.91 14.03 13.60
CA ALA A 51 21.36 13.93 13.46
C ALA A 51 21.91 14.88 12.41
N GLN A 52 21.10 15.40 11.50
CA GLN A 52 21.51 16.33 10.46
C GLN A 52 21.56 17.77 10.99
N SER A 53 22.01 18.71 10.12
CA SER A 53 22.05 20.11 10.48
C SER A 53 20.66 20.65 10.85
N MET A 54 20.62 21.77 11.56
CA MET A 54 19.36 22.42 11.95
C MET A 54 18.54 22.93 10.77
N TYR A 55 19.17 23.02 9.59
CA TYR A 55 18.52 23.53 8.39
C TYR A 55 17.31 22.66 7.99
N GLU A 56 16.16 23.29 7.87
CA GLU A 56 14.88 22.65 7.52
C GLU A 56 14.44 21.51 8.46
N ARG A 57 15.08 21.37 9.64
CA ARG A 57 14.74 20.30 10.59
C ARG A 57 13.26 20.26 10.92
N GLN A 58 12.69 21.43 11.27
CA GLN A 58 11.28 21.51 11.65
C GLN A 58 10.36 21.10 10.51
N LYS A 59 10.67 21.53 9.29
CA LYS A 59 9.90 21.18 8.11
C LYS A 59 9.93 19.66 7.84
N LYS A 60 11.11 19.05 7.98
CA LYS A 60 11.27 17.61 7.81
C LYS A 60 10.53 16.81 8.87
N LEU A 61 10.60 17.23 10.13
CA LEU A 61 9.87 16.57 11.21
C LEU A 61 8.36 16.69 11.03
N SER A 62 7.88 17.86 10.61
CA SER A 62 6.46 18.05 10.32
C SER A 62 5.96 17.15 9.19
N TYR A 63 6.79 16.94 8.17
CA TYR A 63 6.47 16.01 7.07
C TYR A 63 6.32 14.58 7.59
N ILE A 64 7.26 14.13 8.42
CA ILE A 64 7.22 12.78 9.01
C ILE A 64 5.97 12.62 9.89
N ASP A 65 5.66 13.63 10.70
CA ASP A 65 4.49 13.60 11.57
C ASP A 65 3.19 13.50 10.77
N ALA A 66 3.05 14.28 9.70
CA ALA A 66 1.87 14.25 8.84
C ALA A 66 1.73 12.87 8.16
N TYR A 67 2.85 12.30 7.73
CA TYR A 67 2.87 10.99 7.10
C TYR A 67 2.42 9.89 8.08
N GLU A 68 2.96 9.91 9.29
CA GLU A 68 2.60 8.94 10.33
C GLU A 68 1.13 9.08 10.75
N GLU A 69 0.63 10.30 10.85
CA GLU A 69 -0.78 10.55 11.16
C GLU A 69 -1.69 9.94 10.11
N THR A 70 -1.39 10.16 8.82
CA THR A 70 -2.14 9.57 7.71
C THR A 70 -2.06 8.04 7.75
N TYR A 71 -0.89 7.49 8.03
CA TYR A 71 -0.69 6.05 8.21
C TYR A 71 -1.61 5.49 9.29
N ARG A 72 -1.68 6.15 10.45
CA ARG A 72 -2.53 5.71 11.56
C ARG A 72 -4.01 5.76 11.22
N GLU A 73 -4.44 6.80 10.50
CA GLU A 73 -5.82 6.91 10.04
C GLU A 73 -6.20 5.78 9.09
N ILE A 74 -5.31 5.44 8.16
CA ILE A 74 -5.52 4.34 7.22
C ILE A 74 -5.71 3.02 7.97
N LEU A 75 -4.87 2.75 8.97
CA LEU A 75 -4.99 1.53 9.77
C LEU A 75 -6.27 1.54 10.62
N LYS A 76 -6.64 2.69 11.19
CA LYS A 76 -7.83 2.83 12.01
C LYS A 76 -9.10 2.56 11.20
N GLU A 77 -9.13 3.00 9.95
CA GLU A 77 -10.27 2.80 9.05
C GLU A 77 -10.25 1.44 8.36
N HIS A 78 -9.26 0.60 8.67
CA HIS A 78 -9.09 -0.74 8.07
C HIS A 78 -9.04 -0.71 6.55
N GLN A 79 -8.43 0.33 5.97
CA GLN A 79 -8.27 0.41 4.52
C GLN A 79 -7.31 -0.67 4.03
N CYS A 80 -7.56 -1.15 2.81
CA CYS A 80 -6.76 -2.20 2.20
C CYS A 80 -5.33 -1.70 1.91
N VAL A 81 -4.34 -2.35 2.51
CA VAL A 81 -2.92 -2.04 2.30
C VAL A 81 -2.08 -3.30 2.06
N GLN A 82 -2.72 -4.47 2.05
CA GLN A 82 -2.11 -5.77 1.78
C GLN A 82 -3.05 -6.60 0.90
N LYS A 83 -2.50 -7.50 0.10
CA LYS A 83 -3.33 -8.35 -0.76
C LYS A 83 -4.35 -9.18 0.02
N LYS A 84 -3.99 -9.63 1.22
CA LYS A 84 -4.91 -10.40 2.08
C LYS A 84 -6.14 -9.59 2.52
N ASP A 85 -6.07 -8.26 2.45
CA ASP A 85 -7.19 -7.39 2.83
C ASP A 85 -8.20 -7.23 1.70
N LEU A 86 -7.89 -7.73 0.50
CA LEU A 86 -8.79 -7.66 -0.64
C LEU A 86 -10.06 -8.48 -0.36
N ALA A 87 -11.22 -7.92 -0.70
CA ALA A 87 -12.52 -8.53 -0.38
C ALA A 87 -12.80 -9.82 -1.16
N ILE A 88 -12.03 -10.10 -2.23
CA ILE A 88 -12.14 -11.36 -2.98
C ILE A 88 -10.77 -12.04 -3.04
N ASN A 89 -10.82 -13.35 -3.34
CA ASN A 89 -9.60 -14.16 -3.52
C ASN A 89 -9.76 -15.04 -4.77
N GLY A 90 -8.77 -15.90 -5.02
CA GLY A 90 -8.82 -16.81 -6.16
C GLY A 90 -10.02 -17.74 -6.16
N ARG A 91 -10.47 -18.16 -4.97
CA ARG A 91 -11.65 -19.06 -4.86
C ARG A 91 -12.90 -18.38 -5.37
N ASP A 92 -13.08 -17.10 -5.07
CA ASP A 92 -14.23 -16.33 -5.54
C ASP A 92 -14.22 -16.21 -7.05
N LEU A 93 -13.06 -16.06 -7.67
CA LEU A 93 -12.93 -15.98 -9.13
C LEU A 93 -13.19 -17.33 -9.79
N ILE A 94 -12.73 -18.43 -9.18
CA ILE A 94 -13.01 -19.77 -9.66
C ILE A 94 -14.52 -20.04 -9.65
N ALA A 95 -15.21 -19.60 -8.60
CA ALA A 95 -16.67 -19.74 -8.49
C ALA A 95 -17.39 -19.00 -9.63
N GLN A 96 -16.79 -17.97 -10.20
CA GLN A 96 -17.33 -17.22 -11.34
C GLN A 96 -16.90 -17.80 -12.69
N GLY A 97 -16.22 -18.95 -12.70
CA GLY A 97 -15.82 -19.62 -13.93
C GLY A 97 -14.42 -19.28 -14.43
N MET A 98 -13.66 -18.49 -13.69
CA MET A 98 -12.30 -18.16 -14.08
C MET A 98 -11.36 -19.35 -13.84
N LYS A 99 -10.46 -19.60 -14.78
CA LYS A 99 -9.47 -20.66 -14.63
C LYS A 99 -8.30 -20.20 -13.77
N THR A 100 -7.75 -21.14 -12.98
CA THR A 100 -6.54 -20.88 -12.20
C THR A 100 -5.34 -20.70 -13.13
N GLY A 101 -4.40 -19.87 -12.71
CA GLY A 101 -3.17 -19.65 -13.43
C GLY A 101 -2.69 -18.21 -13.39
N LYS A 102 -1.81 -17.89 -14.33
CA LYS A 102 -1.20 -16.57 -14.43
C LYS A 102 -2.21 -15.44 -14.60
N GLU A 103 -3.23 -15.66 -15.43
CA GLU A 103 -4.26 -14.64 -15.68
C GLU A 103 -5.01 -14.26 -14.41
N MET A 104 -5.35 -15.26 -13.58
CA MET A 104 -6.01 -15.01 -12.31
C MET A 104 -5.15 -14.14 -11.39
N GLY A 105 -3.85 -14.43 -11.32
CA GLY A 105 -2.91 -13.63 -10.54
C GLY A 105 -2.83 -12.18 -11.03
N GLU A 106 -2.82 -12.00 -12.35
CA GLU A 106 -2.79 -10.66 -12.95
C GLU A 106 -4.07 -9.88 -12.67
N VAL A 107 -5.23 -10.54 -12.73
CA VAL A 107 -6.51 -9.90 -12.40
C VAL A 107 -6.54 -9.47 -10.94
N LEU A 108 -6.14 -10.36 -10.01
CA LEU A 108 -6.11 -10.03 -8.59
C LEU A 108 -5.15 -8.87 -8.31
N GLN A 109 -3.99 -8.86 -8.96
CA GLN A 109 -3.03 -7.77 -8.80
C GLN A 109 -3.59 -6.44 -9.31
N ALA A 110 -4.24 -6.45 -10.46
CA ALA A 110 -4.86 -5.25 -11.03
C ALA A 110 -5.96 -4.71 -10.12
N LEU A 111 -6.80 -5.59 -9.56
CA LEU A 111 -7.85 -5.19 -8.62
C LEU A 111 -7.26 -4.60 -7.35
N TYR A 112 -6.21 -5.21 -6.83
CA TYR A 112 -5.52 -4.73 -5.64
C TYR A 112 -4.97 -3.32 -5.85
N GLU A 113 -4.35 -3.06 -6.98
CA GLU A 113 -3.83 -1.73 -7.30
C GLU A 113 -4.94 -0.68 -7.39
N GLN A 114 -6.08 -1.04 -7.98
CA GLN A 114 -7.24 -0.14 -8.02
C GLN A 114 -7.76 0.17 -6.62
N VAL A 115 -7.81 -0.83 -5.74
CA VAL A 115 -8.27 -0.64 -4.37
C VAL A 115 -7.31 0.24 -3.57
N LEU A 116 -6.00 0.14 -3.81
CA LEU A 116 -5.04 1.03 -3.16
C LEU A 116 -5.31 2.51 -3.49
N ASP A 117 -5.74 2.78 -4.72
CA ASP A 117 -6.09 4.13 -5.14
C ASP A 117 -7.48 4.55 -4.65
N GLU A 118 -8.43 3.63 -4.67
CA GLU A 118 -9.83 3.88 -4.30
C GLU A 118 -10.34 2.80 -3.34
N PRO A 119 -10.14 2.98 -2.02
CA PRO A 119 -10.51 1.95 -1.03
C PRO A 119 -11.98 1.58 -1.02
N GLN A 120 -12.86 2.46 -1.47
CA GLN A 120 -14.29 2.19 -1.55
C GLN A 120 -14.64 1.07 -2.54
N LEU A 121 -13.71 0.73 -3.46
CA LEU A 121 -13.92 -0.38 -4.39
C LEU A 121 -13.79 -1.75 -3.71
N ASN A 122 -13.25 -1.80 -2.49
CA ASN A 122 -12.96 -3.06 -1.81
C ASN A 122 -14.23 -3.68 -1.23
N ASN A 123 -15.12 -4.12 -2.09
CA ASN A 123 -16.27 -4.94 -1.72
C ASN A 123 -16.44 -6.03 -2.77
N LYS A 124 -17.02 -7.15 -2.35
CA LYS A 124 -17.09 -8.35 -3.17
C LYS A 124 -17.80 -8.12 -4.52
N GLU A 125 -18.94 -7.45 -4.49
CA GLU A 125 -19.76 -7.23 -5.70
C GLU A 125 -19.00 -6.38 -6.73
N THR A 126 -18.42 -5.26 -6.30
CA THR A 126 -17.67 -4.36 -7.15
C THR A 126 -16.46 -5.06 -7.75
N LEU A 127 -15.71 -5.79 -6.91
CA LEU A 127 -14.49 -6.47 -7.37
C LEU A 127 -14.79 -7.59 -8.35
N LEU A 128 -15.88 -8.35 -8.14
CA LEU A 128 -16.28 -9.40 -9.08
C LEU A 128 -16.66 -8.79 -10.43
N ALA A 129 -17.39 -7.68 -10.44
CA ALA A 129 -17.74 -6.99 -11.68
C ALA A 129 -16.50 -6.50 -12.44
N LEU A 130 -15.55 -5.91 -11.71
CA LEU A 130 -14.29 -5.43 -12.31
C LEU A 130 -13.44 -6.60 -12.83
N ALA A 131 -13.43 -7.73 -12.11
CA ALA A 131 -12.69 -8.92 -12.54
C ALA A 131 -13.22 -9.45 -13.88
N LEU A 132 -14.54 -9.48 -14.02
CA LEU A 132 -15.17 -9.94 -15.28
C LEU A 132 -14.83 -8.98 -16.43
N GLN A 133 -14.81 -7.67 -16.21
CA GLN A 133 -14.41 -6.70 -17.22
C GLN A 133 -12.96 -6.91 -17.65
N LEU A 134 -12.05 -7.12 -16.70
CA LEU A 134 -10.64 -7.35 -16.98
C LEU A 134 -10.44 -8.64 -17.78
N GLN A 135 -11.19 -9.70 -17.45
CA GLN A 135 -11.13 -10.96 -18.16
C GLN A 135 -11.58 -10.80 -19.62
N GLN A 136 -12.66 -10.08 -19.87
CA GLN A 136 -13.17 -9.81 -21.20
C GLN A 136 -12.16 -9.05 -22.05
N THR A 137 -11.53 -8.04 -21.48
CA THR A 137 -10.51 -7.24 -22.17
C THR A 137 -9.32 -8.09 -22.60
N LYS A 138 -8.92 -9.07 -21.80
CA LYS A 138 -7.81 -9.96 -22.13
C LYS A 138 -8.13 -10.99 -23.20
N GLN A 139 -9.42 -11.32 -23.40
CA GLN A 139 -9.86 -12.28 -24.41
C GLN A 139 -10.01 -11.65 -25.81
N GLU A 140 -9.99 -10.34 -25.89
CA GLU A 140 -9.95 -9.61 -27.15
C GLU A 140 -8.51 -9.43 -27.62
#